data_c11be3c32a59f557a7da147480b6dbc2
#
_entry.id   c11be3c32a59f557a7da147480b6dbc2
#
_cell.length_a   1.000
_cell.length_b   1.000
_cell.length_c   1.000
_cell.angle_alpha   90.00
_cell.angle_beta   90.00
_cell.angle_gamma   90.00
#
_symmetry.space_group_name_H-M   'P 1'
#
loop_
_entity.id
_entity.type
_entity.pdbx_description
1 polymer ?
#
loop_
_entity_poly.entity_id
_entity_poly.type
_entity_poly.pdbx_seq_one_letter_code
_entity_poly.pdbx_strand_id
1 'polypeptide(L)'
;MFNKSTLTITTSVLVLMSTGVAGAASNPFSDVPQDSWAYDAVATLAADGVIDGFPDGTYQGNKTMTRYEMAQIVARAMAKEDLQKADKAIVDKLAAEFAEELDNLGVRVADLEKKSDNVKFTGTARLRYDDGDINATGPKADWDKDSASHAHIEYWIKGKVNDNWTGVSQIETEYNMKSDSITAYGDKDIQVNKIYAEGNFGDSMLKVGRYGEFSSYGRIIDTEISGAEYTFEAGDLSGALTYGRLKDSRTLAGTKFENKSGGEYGAYLGTEYSSARLKYNLSPVTAIGATYGRLNEVTVEDQGFKDSVNIWEAGFNTKLADNLTLMAAYSKSDLDGVTDSVGSEVVNDGWFSELRYKQHNPSDVGSFAIFTNYRNVGAFSTIDATVDYTENVRGWTLGFDYVPMENTTIEVFYTTGTQVNATSTEGRQDVD
;
A
#
# COMPACT_ATOMS: atom_id res chain seq x y z
N MET A 1 -31.36 -4.21 31.15
CA MET A 1 -29.96 -4.15 31.56
C MET A 1 -29.21 -3.79 30.31
N PHE A 2 -28.68 -2.59 30.19
CA PHE A 2 -27.87 -2.19 29.05
C PHE A 2 -26.50 -2.83 29.25
N ASN A 3 -26.15 -3.77 28.37
CA ASN A 3 -24.82 -4.33 28.28
C ASN A 3 -23.88 -3.18 27.83
N LYS A 4 -22.83 -2.96 28.59
CA LYS A 4 -21.81 -1.98 28.24
C LYS A 4 -21.01 -2.58 27.07
N SER A 5 -21.38 -2.23 25.85
CA SER A 5 -20.53 -2.49 24.68
C SER A 5 -19.20 -1.78 24.87
N THR A 6 -18.14 -2.51 24.86
CA THR A 6 -16.79 -1.94 24.93
C THR A 6 -16.48 -1.35 23.57
N LEU A 7 -16.17 -0.07 23.52
CA LEU A 7 -15.78 0.63 22.30
C LEU A 7 -14.36 0.21 21.91
N THR A 8 -14.23 -0.55 20.84
CA THR A 8 -12.92 -0.86 20.27
C THR A 8 -12.44 0.33 19.44
N ILE A 9 -11.37 0.95 19.87
CA ILE A 9 -10.74 2.06 19.16
C ILE A 9 -9.47 1.54 18.52
N THR A 10 -9.53 1.28 17.21
CA THR A 10 -8.33 1.00 16.41
C THR A 10 -7.86 2.31 15.80
N THR A 11 -6.73 2.81 16.28
CA THR A 11 -6.13 4.03 15.75
C THR A 11 -4.93 3.66 14.89
N SER A 12 -5.09 3.75 13.57
CA SER A 12 -3.99 3.58 12.63
C SER A 12 -3.47 4.94 12.21
N VAL A 13 -2.22 5.26 12.55
CA VAL A 13 -1.54 6.46 12.08
C VAL A 13 -0.59 6.08 10.96
N LEU A 14 -0.92 6.44 9.74
CA LEU A 14 -0.07 6.22 8.57
C LEU A 14 0.78 7.48 8.33
N VAL A 15 2.09 7.40 8.53
CA VAL A 15 3.02 8.48 8.22
C VAL A 15 3.84 8.09 6.99
N LEU A 16 3.62 8.77 5.88
CA LEU A 16 4.46 8.65 4.69
C LEU A 16 5.65 9.62 4.83
N MET A 17 6.84 9.10 5.08
CA MET A 17 8.06 9.90 5.07
C MET A 17 8.74 9.76 3.71
N SER A 18 8.70 10.81 2.89
CA SER A 18 9.60 10.94 1.76
C SER A 18 10.89 11.60 2.24
N THR A 19 11.95 10.81 2.44
CA THR A 19 13.27 11.36 2.76
C THR A 19 13.98 11.76 1.48
N GLY A 20 13.91 13.04 1.14
CA GLY A 20 14.84 13.64 0.21
C GLY A 20 16.21 13.78 0.88
N VAL A 21 17.21 13.00 0.45
CA VAL A 21 18.59 13.18 0.92
C VAL A 21 19.19 14.41 0.25
N ALA A 22 19.22 15.52 0.96
CA ALA A 22 20.00 16.69 0.55
C ALA A 22 21.47 16.44 0.94
N GLY A 23 22.29 16.08 -0.02
CA GLY A 23 23.74 16.05 0.13
C GLY A 23 24.30 17.47 0.15
N ALA A 24 24.91 17.86 1.26
CA ALA A 24 25.65 19.12 1.36
C ALA A 24 26.91 19.05 0.51
N ALA A 25 26.97 19.84 -0.55
CA ALA A 25 28.19 20.01 -1.36
C ALA A 25 29.09 21.10 -0.77
N SER A 26 30.37 20.83 -0.61
CA SER A 26 31.39 21.79 -0.21
C SER A 26 31.68 22.75 -1.35
N ASN A 27 31.82 24.02 -1.00
CA ASN A 27 31.93 25.16 -1.90
C ASN A 27 33.33 25.36 -2.49
N PRO A 28 33.51 25.46 -3.82
CA PRO A 28 34.72 25.92 -4.46
C PRO A 28 34.44 27.10 -5.38
N PHE A 29 34.80 28.34 -4.98
CA PHE A 29 34.45 29.48 -5.80
C PHE A 29 35.36 30.70 -5.66
N SER A 30 36.22 30.93 -6.61
CA SER A 30 37.07 32.09 -6.59
C SER A 30 37.62 32.56 -7.95
N ASP A 31 36.84 32.60 -9.02
CA ASP A 31 37.36 33.04 -10.30
C ASP A 31 36.47 33.91 -11.20
N VAL A 32 35.30 34.36 -10.72
CA VAL A 32 34.53 35.41 -11.38
C VAL A 32 34.83 36.78 -10.73
N PRO A 33 35.38 37.76 -11.44
CA PRO A 33 35.60 39.09 -10.90
C PRO A 33 34.28 39.76 -10.46
N GLN A 34 34.30 40.46 -9.31
CA GLN A 34 33.09 41.14 -8.79
C GLN A 34 32.59 42.28 -9.66
N ASP A 35 33.43 42.82 -10.52
CA ASP A 35 33.11 43.86 -11.52
C ASP A 35 32.60 43.27 -12.84
N SER A 36 32.38 41.93 -12.91
CA SER A 36 31.81 41.27 -14.07
C SER A 36 30.33 41.64 -14.23
N TRP A 37 29.90 41.87 -15.45
CA TRP A 37 28.49 42.09 -15.80
C TRP A 37 27.59 40.90 -15.35
N ALA A 38 28.15 39.73 -15.19
CA ALA A 38 27.42 38.54 -14.74
C ALA A 38 26.90 38.69 -13.30
N TYR A 39 27.60 39.42 -12.42
CA TYR A 39 27.13 39.73 -11.07
C TYR A 39 25.91 40.64 -11.10
N ASP A 40 25.93 41.70 -11.94
CA ASP A 40 24.79 42.61 -12.10
C ASP A 40 23.58 41.88 -12.68
N ALA A 41 23.80 40.97 -13.64
CA ALA A 41 22.76 40.18 -14.25
C ALA A 41 22.10 39.22 -13.22
N VAL A 42 22.88 38.52 -12.43
CA VAL A 42 22.38 37.65 -11.38
C VAL A 42 21.69 38.44 -10.25
N ALA A 43 22.21 39.60 -9.88
CA ALA A 43 21.56 40.49 -8.93
C ALA A 43 20.19 40.99 -9.41
N THR A 44 20.05 41.25 -10.70
CA THR A 44 18.76 41.63 -11.31
C THR A 44 17.78 40.49 -11.25
N LEU A 45 18.18 39.27 -11.66
CA LEU A 45 17.33 38.07 -11.59
C LEU A 45 16.91 37.72 -10.14
N ALA A 46 17.78 38.01 -9.16
CA ALA A 46 17.45 37.84 -7.75
C ALA A 46 16.44 38.85 -7.25
N ALA A 47 16.57 40.11 -7.67
CA ALA A 47 15.65 41.19 -7.34
C ALA A 47 14.25 40.97 -7.94
N ASP A 48 14.18 40.32 -9.12
CA ASP A 48 12.95 39.98 -9.83
C ASP A 48 12.37 38.63 -9.35
N GLY A 49 12.99 37.98 -8.35
CA GLY A 49 12.51 36.72 -7.77
C GLY A 49 12.68 35.50 -8.70
N VAL A 50 13.49 35.65 -9.76
CA VAL A 50 13.79 34.54 -10.68
C VAL A 50 14.76 33.55 -10.06
N ILE A 51 15.62 33.97 -9.17
CA ILE A 51 16.54 33.13 -8.40
C ILE A 51 16.34 33.33 -6.91
N ASP A 52 16.33 32.24 -6.16
CA ASP A 52 16.26 32.28 -4.71
C ASP A 52 17.63 32.66 -4.14
N GLY A 53 17.65 33.63 -3.23
CA GLY A 53 18.83 34.01 -2.46
C GLY A 53 19.25 32.89 -1.47
N PHE A 54 20.18 33.24 -0.58
CA PHE A 54 20.54 32.35 0.53
C PHE A 54 19.34 32.13 1.48
N PRO A 55 19.35 31.02 2.27
CA PRO A 55 18.25 30.71 3.21
C PRO A 55 17.92 31.83 4.22
N ASP A 56 18.80 32.82 4.38
CA ASP A 56 18.59 34.01 5.19
C ASP A 56 17.89 35.15 4.43
N GLY A 57 17.48 34.93 3.19
CA GLY A 57 16.81 35.89 2.33
C GLY A 57 17.73 36.98 1.75
N THR A 58 19.05 36.87 1.94
CA THR A 58 20.02 37.80 1.43
C THR A 58 20.71 37.30 0.16
N TYR A 59 21.00 38.20 -0.77
CA TYR A 59 21.94 37.97 -1.87
C TYR A 59 23.30 38.58 -1.47
N GLN A 60 24.26 37.71 -1.10
CA GLN A 60 25.59 38.16 -0.66
C GLN A 60 26.45 38.56 -1.86
N GLY A 61 26.08 39.63 -2.56
CA GLY A 61 26.76 40.13 -3.76
C GLY A 61 28.24 40.55 -3.57
N ASN A 62 28.72 40.58 -2.33
CA ASN A 62 30.12 40.84 -2.00
C ASN A 62 31.02 39.62 -1.91
N LYS A 63 30.49 38.43 -2.15
CA LYS A 63 31.25 37.19 -2.17
C LYS A 63 31.68 36.85 -3.60
N THR A 64 32.96 36.54 -3.78
CA THR A 64 33.46 36.05 -5.07
C THR A 64 32.79 34.74 -5.40
N MET A 65 32.20 34.61 -6.58
CA MET A 65 31.60 33.36 -7.09
C MET A 65 32.43 32.81 -8.23
N THR A 66 32.52 31.49 -8.32
CA THR A 66 33.17 30.85 -9.48
C THR A 66 32.26 30.76 -10.68
N ARG A 67 32.84 30.48 -11.82
CA ARG A 67 32.10 30.18 -13.05
C ARG A 67 31.11 29.03 -12.87
N TYR A 68 31.47 27.99 -12.10
CA TYR A 68 30.55 26.89 -11.80
C TYR A 68 29.33 27.26 -10.92
N GLU A 69 29.50 28.19 -9.95
CA GLU A 69 28.33 28.69 -9.16
C GLU A 69 27.42 29.53 -10.01
N MET A 70 28.02 30.40 -10.80
CA MET A 70 27.24 31.18 -11.75
C MET A 70 26.49 30.26 -12.70
N ALA A 71 27.12 29.23 -13.23
CA ALA A 71 26.46 28.25 -14.09
C ALA A 71 25.32 27.51 -13.36
N GLN A 72 25.47 27.13 -12.07
CA GLN A 72 24.38 26.54 -11.30
C GLN A 72 23.19 27.46 -11.09
N ILE A 73 23.46 28.75 -10.84
CA ILE A 73 22.41 29.77 -10.71
C ILE A 73 21.67 29.92 -12.04
N VAL A 74 22.43 30.02 -13.13
CA VAL A 74 21.88 30.12 -14.50
C VAL A 74 21.04 28.88 -14.86
N ALA A 75 21.51 27.67 -14.54
CA ALA A 75 20.79 26.43 -14.77
C ALA A 75 19.44 26.41 -14.04
N ARG A 76 19.38 26.88 -12.79
CA ARG A 76 18.12 27.00 -12.04
C ARG A 76 17.17 28.03 -12.63
N ALA A 77 17.71 29.18 -13.08
CA ALA A 77 16.92 30.21 -13.75
C ALA A 77 16.34 29.68 -15.09
N MET A 78 17.13 28.92 -15.85
CA MET A 78 16.67 28.28 -17.11
C MET A 78 15.54 27.27 -16.89
N ALA A 79 15.48 26.62 -15.74
CA ALA A 79 14.45 25.64 -15.42
C ALA A 79 13.09 26.26 -15.02
N LYS A 80 13.00 27.58 -14.85
CA LYS A 80 11.72 28.27 -14.55
C LYS A 80 10.90 28.49 -15.82
N GLU A 81 9.64 28.01 -15.82
CA GLU A 81 8.76 28.07 -17.00
C GLU A 81 8.15 29.45 -17.27
N ASP A 82 8.01 30.32 -16.24
CA ASP A 82 7.29 31.60 -16.30
C ASP A 82 8.19 32.84 -16.30
N LEU A 83 9.32 32.81 -17.01
CA LEU A 83 10.23 33.97 -17.11
C LEU A 83 9.62 35.11 -17.93
N GLN A 84 9.67 36.31 -17.38
CA GLN A 84 9.37 37.50 -18.17
C GLN A 84 10.38 37.68 -19.32
N LYS A 85 9.96 38.35 -20.39
CA LYS A 85 10.79 38.50 -21.60
C LYS A 85 12.16 39.15 -21.35
N ALA A 86 12.22 40.08 -20.38
CA ALA A 86 13.47 40.74 -20.00
C ALA A 86 14.40 39.79 -19.26
N ASP A 87 13.88 39.02 -18.31
CA ASP A 87 14.64 38.05 -17.51
C ASP A 87 15.14 36.92 -18.38
N LYS A 88 14.30 36.44 -19.31
CA LYS A 88 14.71 35.43 -20.28
C LYS A 88 15.91 35.87 -21.12
N ALA A 89 15.94 37.14 -21.56
CA ALA A 89 17.07 37.66 -22.32
C ALA A 89 18.37 37.73 -21.48
N ILE A 90 18.27 38.02 -20.17
CA ILE A 90 19.39 37.99 -19.22
C ILE A 90 19.86 36.53 -19.03
N VAL A 91 18.94 35.61 -18.80
CA VAL A 91 19.24 34.19 -18.62
C VAL A 91 19.89 33.58 -19.87
N ASP A 92 19.37 33.90 -21.08
CA ASP A 92 19.96 33.43 -22.36
C ASP A 92 21.39 33.96 -22.56
N LYS A 93 21.65 35.22 -22.16
CA LYS A 93 23.00 35.81 -22.25
C LYS A 93 23.97 35.18 -21.23
N LEU A 94 23.52 34.93 -20.01
CA LEU A 94 24.30 34.22 -19.00
C LEU A 94 24.56 32.77 -19.42
N ALA A 95 23.59 32.08 -20.01
CA ALA A 95 23.77 30.74 -20.52
C ALA A 95 24.82 30.66 -21.63
N ALA A 96 24.90 31.67 -22.48
CA ALA A 96 25.95 31.74 -23.50
C ALA A 96 27.35 31.99 -22.90
N GLU A 97 27.45 32.83 -21.86
CA GLU A 97 28.71 33.11 -21.17
C GLU A 97 29.26 31.89 -20.41
N PHE A 98 28.38 31.11 -19.79
CA PHE A 98 28.74 29.95 -18.98
C PHE A 98 28.47 28.62 -19.68
N ALA A 99 28.44 28.61 -21.02
CA ALA A 99 28.07 27.42 -21.81
C ALA A 99 28.94 26.21 -21.52
N GLU A 100 30.24 26.40 -21.34
CA GLU A 100 31.20 25.31 -21.07
C GLU A 100 30.93 24.70 -19.67
N GLU A 101 30.70 25.55 -18.69
CA GLU A 101 30.38 25.12 -17.31
C GLU A 101 28.99 24.49 -17.22
N LEU A 102 28.02 24.99 -17.97
CA LEU A 102 26.68 24.40 -18.08
C LEU A 102 26.70 23.03 -18.75
N ASP A 103 27.52 22.86 -19.81
CA ASP A 103 27.70 21.59 -20.48
C ASP A 103 28.33 20.56 -19.52
N ASN A 104 29.36 20.98 -18.78
CA ASN A 104 29.99 20.15 -17.74
C ASN A 104 29.03 19.85 -16.58
N LEU A 105 28.19 20.78 -16.16
CA LEU A 105 27.13 20.60 -15.16
C LEU A 105 26.04 19.68 -15.71
N GLY A 106 25.63 19.84 -16.95
CA GLY A 106 24.63 19.01 -17.61
C GLY A 106 25.03 17.55 -17.66
N VAL A 107 26.28 17.26 -17.99
CA VAL A 107 26.83 15.89 -17.94
C VAL A 107 26.85 15.36 -16.51
N ARG A 108 27.25 16.17 -15.50
CA ARG A 108 27.30 15.76 -14.10
C ARG A 108 25.91 15.63 -13.49
N VAL A 109 24.98 16.54 -13.84
CA VAL A 109 23.59 16.48 -13.37
C VAL A 109 22.89 15.31 -14.03
N ALA A 110 23.04 15.10 -15.33
CA ALA A 110 22.51 13.93 -16.02
C ALA A 110 23.08 12.60 -15.48
N ASP A 111 24.37 12.57 -15.14
CA ASP A 111 25.00 11.40 -14.49
C ASP A 111 24.53 11.20 -13.04
N LEU A 112 24.31 12.28 -12.30
CA LEU A 112 23.76 12.23 -10.94
C LEU A 112 22.28 11.88 -10.95
N GLU A 113 21.49 12.45 -11.85
CA GLU A 113 20.09 12.09 -12.09
C GLU A 113 19.98 10.61 -12.49
N LYS A 114 20.84 10.17 -13.43
CA LYS A 114 20.89 8.78 -13.86
C LYS A 114 21.29 7.82 -12.74
N LYS A 115 22.08 8.27 -11.76
CA LYS A 115 22.52 7.48 -10.61
C LYS A 115 21.56 7.61 -9.41
N SER A 116 20.97 8.78 -9.17
CA SER A 116 20.06 9.01 -8.05
C SER A 116 18.63 8.58 -8.34
N ASP A 117 18.18 8.64 -9.61
CA ASP A 117 16.84 8.22 -10.03
C ASP A 117 16.70 6.70 -10.21
N ASN A 118 17.79 5.95 -10.16
CA ASN A 118 17.73 4.51 -10.34
C ASN A 118 17.13 3.76 -9.15
N VAL A 119 17.17 4.33 -7.93
CA VAL A 119 16.62 3.69 -6.74
C VAL A 119 15.81 4.69 -5.94
N LYS A 120 14.50 4.41 -5.80
CA LYS A 120 13.57 5.18 -4.97
C LYS A 120 13.30 4.43 -3.68
N PHE A 121 13.38 5.15 -2.56
CA PHE A 121 13.01 4.66 -1.24
C PHE A 121 11.76 5.40 -0.80
N THR A 122 10.74 4.65 -0.41
CA THR A 122 9.53 5.17 0.24
C THR A 122 9.24 4.31 1.46
N GLY A 123 8.45 4.80 2.40
CA GLY A 123 8.11 4.01 3.56
C GLY A 123 6.85 4.51 4.23
N THR A 124 6.25 3.64 5.02
CA THR A 124 5.11 3.92 5.87
C THR A 124 5.40 3.50 7.30
N ALA A 125 4.88 4.26 8.26
CA ALA A 125 4.87 3.86 9.66
C ALA A 125 3.42 3.85 10.15
N ARG A 126 3.02 2.76 10.81
CA ARG A 126 1.69 2.59 11.37
C ARG A 126 1.81 2.31 12.87
N LEU A 127 1.08 3.07 13.66
CA LEU A 127 0.81 2.75 15.05
C LEU A 127 -0.64 2.27 15.11
N ARG A 128 -0.85 1.09 15.67
CA ARG A 128 -2.18 0.49 15.78
C ARG A 128 -2.44 0.09 17.23
N TYR A 129 -3.62 0.36 17.69
CA TYR A 129 -4.15 -0.14 18.96
C TYR A 129 -5.47 -0.87 18.67
N ASP A 130 -5.54 -2.13 19.06
CA ASP A 130 -6.73 -2.96 18.98
C ASP A 130 -7.19 -3.30 20.41
N ASP A 131 -8.47 -3.21 20.65
CA ASP A 131 -9.11 -3.67 21.89
C ASP A 131 -10.39 -4.40 21.52
N GLY A 132 -10.50 -5.66 21.88
CA GLY A 132 -11.63 -6.50 21.50
C GLY A 132 -12.07 -7.42 22.61
N ASP A 133 -13.37 -7.63 22.70
CA ASP A 133 -14.02 -8.62 23.57
C ASP A 133 -14.61 -9.72 22.67
N ILE A 134 -14.12 -10.94 22.79
CA ILE A 134 -14.77 -12.13 22.21
C ILE A 134 -15.56 -12.80 23.33
N ASN A 135 -16.88 -12.61 23.33
CA ASN A 135 -17.76 -13.23 24.32
C ASN A 135 -18.13 -14.64 23.85
N ALA A 136 -17.44 -15.64 24.33
CA ALA A 136 -17.80 -17.04 24.10
C ALA A 136 -18.98 -17.45 25.00
N THR A 137 -20.07 -17.93 24.40
CA THR A 137 -21.16 -18.57 25.13
C THR A 137 -20.81 -20.06 25.29
N GLY A 138 -20.09 -20.42 26.38
CA GLY A 138 -19.69 -21.81 26.66
C GLY A 138 -18.88 -21.92 27.96
N PRO A 139 -18.50 -23.13 28.37
CA PRO A 139 -17.80 -23.36 29.67
C PRO A 139 -16.36 -22.81 29.74
N LYS A 140 -15.85 -22.19 28.72
CA LYS A 140 -14.56 -21.47 28.68
C LYS A 140 -14.77 -19.97 28.42
N ALA A 141 -15.71 -19.34 29.08
CA ALA A 141 -16.04 -17.93 29.00
C ALA A 141 -14.94 -16.98 29.53
N ASP A 142 -13.70 -17.38 29.53
CA ASP A 142 -12.53 -16.65 30.03
C ASP A 142 -11.51 -16.42 28.94
N TRP A 143 -11.98 -16.06 27.73
CA TRP A 143 -11.09 -15.61 26.67
C TRP A 143 -10.80 -14.13 26.93
N ASP A 144 -9.53 -13.91 27.24
CA ASP A 144 -8.95 -12.64 27.59
C ASP A 144 -9.36 -11.52 26.65
N LYS A 145 -9.67 -10.37 27.23
CA LYS A 145 -9.61 -9.07 26.56
C LYS A 145 -8.23 -8.93 25.92
N ASP A 146 -8.15 -9.23 24.66
CA ASP A 146 -6.89 -9.15 23.96
C ASP A 146 -6.73 -7.76 23.34
N SER A 147 -6.12 -6.86 24.13
CA SER A 147 -5.70 -5.58 23.58
C SER A 147 -4.29 -5.70 23.05
N ALA A 148 -4.09 -5.35 21.78
CA ALA A 148 -2.81 -5.35 21.13
C ALA A 148 -2.40 -3.91 20.77
N SER A 149 -1.12 -3.65 20.77
CA SER A 149 -0.54 -2.36 20.41
C SER A 149 0.69 -2.57 19.56
N HIS A 150 0.62 -2.16 18.30
CA HIS A 150 1.64 -2.47 17.30
C HIS A 150 2.26 -1.20 16.73
N ALA A 151 3.57 -1.22 16.58
CA ALA A 151 4.31 -0.31 15.72
C ALA A 151 4.81 -1.10 14.51
N HIS A 152 4.39 -0.72 13.33
CA HIS A 152 4.77 -1.36 12.07
C HIS A 152 5.46 -0.34 11.19
N ILE A 153 6.60 -0.71 10.61
CA ILE A 153 7.33 0.09 9.64
C ILE A 153 7.56 -0.76 8.40
N GLU A 154 7.32 -0.14 7.26
CA GLU A 154 7.45 -0.72 5.95
C GLU A 154 8.27 0.19 5.05
N TYR A 155 9.30 -0.36 4.39
CA TYR A 155 10.11 0.33 3.41
C TYR A 155 9.98 -0.34 2.04
N TRP A 156 9.75 0.48 1.03
CA TRP A 156 9.76 0.08 -0.36
C TRP A 156 11.00 0.59 -1.05
N ILE A 157 11.67 -0.31 -1.75
CA ILE A 157 12.87 -0.03 -2.54
C ILE A 157 12.52 -0.38 -3.99
N LYS A 158 12.52 0.63 -4.86
CA LYS A 158 12.27 0.45 -6.30
C LYS A 158 13.52 0.85 -7.07
N GLY A 159 14.16 -0.11 -7.74
CA GLY A 159 15.35 0.08 -8.56
C GLY A 159 15.04 -0.06 -10.04
N LYS A 160 15.23 0.99 -10.84
CA LYS A 160 15.10 0.94 -12.30
C LYS A 160 16.20 0.07 -12.88
N VAL A 161 15.85 -1.02 -13.57
CA VAL A 161 16.80 -1.91 -14.25
C VAL A 161 17.07 -1.40 -15.68
N ASN A 162 16.01 -1.03 -16.39
CA ASN A 162 16.04 -0.39 -17.71
C ASN A 162 14.71 0.35 -17.93
N ASP A 163 14.43 0.80 -19.14
CA ASP A 163 13.23 1.60 -19.43
C ASP A 163 11.91 0.84 -19.21
N ASN A 164 11.94 -0.49 -19.30
CA ASN A 164 10.74 -1.31 -19.14
C ASN A 164 10.69 -2.04 -17.80
N TRP A 165 11.82 -2.31 -17.15
CA TRP A 165 11.89 -3.16 -15.97
C TRP A 165 12.34 -2.42 -14.70
N THR A 166 11.64 -2.67 -13.62
CA THR A 166 11.93 -2.20 -12.26
C THR A 166 12.03 -3.39 -11.32
N GLY A 167 13.08 -3.44 -10.53
CA GLY A 167 13.18 -4.34 -9.38
C GLY A 167 12.51 -3.70 -8.16
N VAL A 168 11.70 -4.44 -7.44
CA VAL A 168 10.96 -3.97 -6.26
C VAL A 168 11.22 -4.88 -5.08
N SER A 169 11.47 -4.27 -3.92
CA SER A 169 11.59 -4.98 -2.64
C SER A 169 10.80 -4.22 -1.57
N GLN A 170 10.11 -4.96 -0.72
CA GLN A 170 9.48 -4.45 0.51
C GLN A 170 10.17 -5.09 1.71
N ILE A 171 10.60 -4.24 2.62
CA ILE A 171 11.18 -4.63 3.90
C ILE A 171 10.23 -4.14 4.98
N GLU A 172 9.84 -5.00 5.89
CA GLU A 172 8.94 -4.65 6.98
C GLU A 172 9.43 -5.18 8.32
N THR A 173 9.00 -4.52 9.38
CA THR A 173 9.17 -4.96 10.77
C THR A 173 7.97 -4.52 11.59
N GLU A 174 7.54 -5.37 12.49
CA GLU A 174 6.47 -5.08 13.44
C GLU A 174 6.93 -5.32 14.87
N TYR A 175 6.51 -4.46 15.78
CA TYR A 175 6.85 -4.48 17.18
C TYR A 175 5.60 -4.35 18.04
N ASN A 176 5.41 -5.28 18.97
CA ASN A 176 4.33 -5.21 19.96
C ASN A 176 4.75 -4.31 21.12
N MET A 177 4.14 -3.13 21.23
CA MET A 177 4.48 -2.12 22.23
C MET A 177 3.95 -2.46 23.64
N LYS A 178 2.98 -3.38 23.76
CA LYS A 178 2.39 -3.74 25.06
C LYS A 178 3.23 -4.76 25.82
N SER A 179 3.81 -5.72 25.11
CA SER A 179 4.56 -6.81 25.73
C SER A 179 6.08 -6.60 25.68
N ASP A 180 6.55 -5.49 25.12
CA ASP A 180 7.97 -5.25 24.82
C ASP A 180 8.59 -6.44 24.05
N SER A 181 7.74 -7.14 23.32
CA SER A 181 8.03 -8.38 22.60
C SER A 181 7.75 -8.21 21.13
N ILE A 182 8.64 -8.71 20.31
CA ILE A 182 8.50 -8.78 18.86
C ILE A 182 7.61 -9.98 18.46
N THR A 183 7.07 -10.74 19.42
CA THR A 183 6.57 -12.11 19.18
C THR A 183 5.07 -12.32 19.12
N ALA A 184 4.23 -11.31 19.31
CA ALA A 184 2.77 -11.57 19.34
C ALA A 184 2.15 -11.72 17.94
N TYR A 185 2.75 -11.13 16.89
CA TYR A 185 2.21 -11.16 15.53
C TYR A 185 3.25 -11.23 14.42
N GLY A 186 4.53 -11.14 14.73
CA GLY A 186 5.55 -11.05 13.69
C GLY A 186 6.82 -11.75 14.07
N ASP A 187 7.56 -12.08 13.05
CA ASP A 187 8.93 -12.53 13.19
C ASP A 187 9.77 -11.42 13.79
N LYS A 188 10.67 -11.82 14.67
CA LYS A 188 11.59 -10.96 15.42
C LYS A 188 12.57 -10.18 14.56
N ASP A 189 12.58 -10.45 13.26
CA ASP A 189 13.59 -9.99 12.35
C ASP A 189 13.01 -9.06 11.28
N ILE A 190 13.84 -8.21 10.75
CA ILE A 190 13.53 -7.44 9.54
C ILE A 190 13.27 -8.44 8.40
N GLN A 191 12.08 -8.44 7.85
CA GLN A 191 11.70 -9.35 6.77
C GLN A 191 11.67 -8.66 5.43
N VAL A 192 12.15 -9.38 4.40
CA VAL A 192 11.87 -9.04 3.01
C VAL A 192 10.57 -9.74 2.63
N ASN A 193 9.46 -9.01 2.73
CA ASN A 193 8.14 -9.60 2.50
C ASN A 193 7.79 -9.71 1.01
N LYS A 194 8.23 -8.73 0.20
CA LYS A 194 8.06 -8.76 -1.25
C LYS A 194 9.40 -8.53 -1.95
N ILE A 195 9.65 -9.30 -3.00
CA ILE A 195 10.79 -9.15 -3.89
C ILE A 195 10.40 -9.65 -5.29
N TYR A 196 10.30 -8.73 -6.24
CA TYR A 196 9.87 -9.04 -7.59
C TYR A 196 10.43 -8.06 -8.62
N ALA A 197 10.35 -8.45 -9.89
CA ALA A 197 10.54 -7.55 -11.01
C ALA A 197 9.21 -7.24 -11.67
N GLU A 198 8.96 -5.98 -12.00
CA GLU A 198 7.83 -5.53 -12.79
C GLU A 198 8.30 -4.95 -14.13
N GLY A 199 7.70 -5.44 -15.22
CA GLY A 199 8.00 -4.99 -16.58
C GLY A 199 6.76 -4.40 -17.25
N ASN A 200 6.87 -3.18 -17.79
CA ASN A 200 5.79 -2.45 -18.44
C ASN A 200 5.93 -2.55 -19.98
N PHE A 201 4.84 -2.92 -20.64
CA PHE A 201 4.78 -3.15 -22.10
C PHE A 201 3.53 -2.48 -22.68
N GLY A 202 3.54 -1.14 -22.74
CA GLY A 202 2.36 -0.35 -23.12
C GLY A 202 1.24 -0.47 -22.07
N ASP A 203 0.09 -0.95 -22.50
CA ASP A 203 -1.10 -1.14 -21.64
C ASP A 203 -1.07 -2.46 -20.85
N SER A 204 0.10 -3.11 -20.80
CA SER A 204 0.28 -4.39 -20.11
C SER A 204 1.48 -4.34 -19.17
N MET A 205 1.41 -5.10 -18.08
CA MET A 205 2.51 -5.25 -17.13
C MET A 205 2.68 -6.74 -16.76
N LEU A 206 3.93 -7.14 -16.60
CA LEU A 206 4.29 -8.46 -16.08
C LEU A 206 5.04 -8.29 -14.75
N LYS A 207 4.56 -8.94 -13.70
CA LYS A 207 5.30 -9.11 -12.44
C LYS A 207 5.82 -10.53 -12.34
N VAL A 208 7.05 -10.69 -11.85
CA VAL A 208 7.65 -12.00 -11.58
C VAL A 208 8.43 -11.93 -10.27
N GLY A 209 8.14 -12.85 -9.36
CA GLY A 209 8.78 -12.92 -8.04
C GLY A 209 7.75 -13.09 -6.94
N ARG A 210 8.05 -12.54 -5.75
CA ARG A 210 7.12 -12.53 -4.60
C ARG A 210 6.48 -11.15 -4.48
N TYR A 211 5.18 -11.07 -4.69
CA TYR A 211 4.39 -9.83 -4.69
C TYR A 211 3.05 -10.05 -4.00
N GLY A 212 2.32 -8.97 -3.69
CA GLY A 212 0.96 -9.02 -3.16
C GLY A 212 -0.05 -9.37 -4.25
N GLU A 213 -0.84 -10.40 -4.03
CA GLU A 213 -2.01 -10.76 -4.83
C GLU A 213 -3.27 -10.20 -4.19
N PHE A 214 -4.14 -9.61 -4.99
CA PHE A 214 -5.36 -8.95 -4.54
C PHE A 214 -6.51 -9.27 -5.50
N SER A 215 -7.63 -9.79 -4.98
CA SER A 215 -8.83 -10.00 -5.78
C SER A 215 -9.54 -8.67 -6.08
N SER A 216 -10.52 -8.67 -6.98
CA SER A 216 -11.18 -7.43 -7.46
C SER A 216 -11.71 -6.52 -6.35
N TYR A 217 -12.09 -7.10 -5.22
CA TYR A 217 -12.58 -6.39 -4.02
C TYR A 217 -11.87 -6.84 -2.73
N GLY A 218 -10.82 -7.66 -2.84
CA GLY A 218 -10.08 -8.17 -1.69
C GLY A 218 -10.90 -9.09 -0.78
N ARG A 219 -11.97 -9.68 -1.28
CA ARG A 219 -12.82 -10.53 -0.42
C ARG A 219 -12.40 -11.99 -0.40
N ILE A 220 -11.68 -12.45 -1.42
CA ILE A 220 -11.16 -13.81 -1.44
C ILE A 220 -9.66 -13.88 -1.14
N ILE A 221 -8.89 -12.88 -1.57
CA ILE A 221 -7.44 -12.88 -1.37
C ILE A 221 -6.86 -11.45 -1.31
N ASP A 222 -5.99 -11.24 -0.33
CA ASP A 222 -5.09 -10.10 -0.16
C ASP A 222 -3.84 -10.59 0.59
N THR A 223 -2.96 -11.33 -0.08
CA THR A 223 -1.76 -11.88 0.54
C THR A 223 -0.60 -12.00 -0.46
N GLU A 224 0.58 -12.40 0.00
CA GLU A 224 1.73 -12.56 -0.87
C GLU A 224 1.70 -13.88 -1.63
N ILE A 225 2.09 -13.78 -2.91
CA ILE A 225 2.27 -14.93 -3.81
C ILE A 225 3.68 -14.90 -4.42
N SER A 226 4.27 -16.06 -4.60
CA SER A 226 5.52 -16.25 -5.35
C SER A 226 5.19 -16.84 -6.71
N GLY A 227 5.30 -16.04 -7.78
CA GLY A 227 4.87 -16.46 -9.11
C GLY A 227 4.98 -15.37 -10.16
N ALA A 228 4.01 -15.34 -11.06
CA ALA A 228 3.89 -14.34 -12.10
C ALA A 228 2.45 -13.80 -12.21
N GLU A 229 2.32 -12.51 -12.44
CA GLU A 229 1.06 -11.82 -12.75
C GLU A 229 1.23 -11.06 -14.05
N TYR A 230 0.32 -11.28 -14.98
CA TYR A 230 0.17 -10.48 -16.19
C TYR A 230 -1.08 -9.63 -16.07
N THR A 231 -0.94 -8.31 -16.14
CA THR A 231 -2.05 -7.34 -16.15
C THR A 231 -2.18 -6.68 -17.51
N PHE A 232 -3.38 -6.31 -17.88
CA PHE A 232 -3.68 -5.59 -19.11
C PHE A 232 -4.81 -4.56 -18.91
N GLU A 233 -4.77 -3.51 -19.74
CA GLU A 233 -5.82 -2.51 -19.86
C GLU A 233 -6.27 -2.41 -21.32
N ALA A 234 -7.57 -2.36 -21.56
CA ALA A 234 -8.18 -2.26 -22.90
C ALA A 234 -9.45 -1.40 -22.83
N GLY A 235 -9.26 -0.08 -22.88
CA GLY A 235 -10.36 0.88 -22.71
C GLY A 235 -10.96 0.80 -21.31
N ASP A 236 -12.27 0.51 -21.23
CA ASP A 236 -12.96 0.37 -19.95
C ASP A 236 -12.74 -0.99 -19.25
N LEU A 237 -12.10 -1.93 -19.93
CA LEU A 237 -11.78 -3.25 -19.42
C LEU A 237 -10.34 -3.29 -18.90
N SER A 238 -10.14 -3.80 -17.70
CA SER A 238 -8.83 -4.19 -17.18
C SER A 238 -8.88 -5.60 -16.59
N GLY A 239 -7.74 -6.28 -16.55
CA GLY A 239 -7.69 -7.63 -16.00
C GLY A 239 -6.30 -8.06 -15.59
N ALA A 240 -6.25 -9.20 -14.88
CA ALA A 240 -5.03 -9.87 -14.50
C ALA A 240 -5.16 -11.37 -14.60
N LEU A 241 -4.07 -12.03 -14.92
CA LEU A 241 -3.90 -13.48 -14.86
C LEU A 241 -2.71 -13.76 -13.93
N THR A 242 -2.94 -14.55 -12.91
CA THR A 242 -1.94 -14.87 -11.89
C THR A 242 -1.72 -16.38 -11.84
N TYR A 243 -0.46 -16.77 -11.67
CA TYR A 243 -0.08 -18.16 -11.36
C TYR A 243 1.13 -18.15 -10.42
N GLY A 244 1.05 -18.91 -9.34
CA GLY A 244 2.14 -19.01 -8.39
C GLY A 244 1.79 -19.87 -7.17
N ARG A 245 2.53 -19.63 -6.09
CA ARG A 245 2.33 -20.28 -4.79
C ARG A 245 2.06 -19.22 -3.74
N LEU A 246 0.99 -19.40 -2.99
CA LEU A 246 0.66 -18.56 -1.86
C LEU A 246 1.77 -18.64 -0.81
N LYS A 247 1.89 -17.58 -0.01
CA LYS A 247 2.70 -17.56 1.21
C LYS A 247 2.33 -18.75 2.10
N ASP A 248 3.26 -19.17 2.93
CA ASP A 248 3.14 -20.26 3.88
C ASP A 248 1.75 -20.33 4.58
N SER A 249 1.29 -21.55 4.85
CA SER A 249 -0.02 -21.89 5.44
C SER A 249 -0.39 -21.11 6.71
N ARG A 250 0.58 -20.55 7.41
CA ARG A 250 0.36 -19.75 8.63
C ARG A 250 -0.34 -18.41 8.42
N THR A 251 -0.49 -17.98 7.18
CA THR A 251 -1.14 -16.72 6.81
C THR A 251 -2.41 -16.87 6.02
N LEU A 252 -2.77 -18.11 5.68
CA LEU A 252 -4.08 -18.38 5.12
C LEU A 252 -5.09 -18.39 6.28
N ALA A 253 -6.06 -17.54 6.17
CA ALA A 253 -7.12 -17.29 7.11
C ALA A 253 -7.47 -18.48 8.01
N GLY A 254 -7.06 -18.46 9.25
CA GLY A 254 -7.41 -19.47 10.24
C GLY A 254 -7.06 -20.90 9.88
N THR A 255 -6.04 -21.17 9.07
CA THR A 255 -5.56 -22.53 8.70
C THR A 255 -6.52 -23.40 7.89
N LYS A 256 -7.55 -22.82 7.28
CA LYS A 256 -8.58 -23.60 6.54
C LYS A 256 -8.06 -24.28 5.27
N PHE A 257 -7.04 -23.68 4.66
CA PHE A 257 -6.40 -24.18 3.45
C PHE A 257 -4.91 -24.41 3.72
N GLU A 258 -4.55 -25.65 3.99
CA GLU A 258 -3.16 -26.05 4.27
C GLU A 258 -2.50 -26.71 3.07
N ASN A 259 -1.19 -26.67 3.04
CA ASN A 259 -0.39 -27.35 2.04
C ASN A 259 -0.23 -28.84 2.34
N LYS A 260 -0.19 -29.67 1.27
CA LYS A 260 -0.03 -31.14 1.34
C LYS A 260 1.32 -31.62 1.90
N SER A 261 2.38 -30.84 1.87
CA SER A 261 3.72 -31.36 2.09
C SER A 261 4.25 -31.15 3.49
N GLY A 262 3.91 -32.03 4.40
CA GLY A 262 4.80 -32.44 5.47
C GLY A 262 5.95 -33.30 4.92
N GLY A 263 6.88 -32.73 4.17
CA GLY A 263 8.10 -33.44 3.77
C GLY A 263 9.07 -33.45 4.93
N GLU A 264 9.90 -34.50 5.00
CA GLU A 264 10.90 -34.82 6.03
C GLU A 264 11.93 -33.70 6.32
N TYR A 265 11.82 -32.55 5.66
CA TYR A 265 12.69 -31.37 5.78
C TYR A 265 11.99 -30.07 6.19
N GLY A 266 10.73 -30.10 6.59
CA GLY A 266 10.05 -28.92 7.18
C GLY A 266 9.88 -27.71 6.25
N ALA A 267 10.07 -27.86 4.96
CA ALA A 267 9.77 -26.82 3.98
C ALA A 267 8.29 -26.93 3.59
N TYR A 268 7.46 -26.13 4.21
CA TYR A 268 6.08 -25.93 3.77
C TYR A 268 6.11 -25.21 2.42
N LEU A 269 5.87 -25.95 1.36
CA LEU A 269 5.66 -25.38 0.02
C LEU A 269 4.26 -24.76 0.02
N GLY A 270 4.14 -23.47 -0.20
CA GLY A 270 2.85 -22.77 -0.28
C GLY A 270 1.90 -23.40 -1.29
N THR A 271 0.61 -23.31 -1.05
CA THR A 271 -0.43 -23.82 -1.92
C THR A 271 -0.35 -23.21 -3.30
N GLU A 272 -0.43 -24.03 -4.34
CA GLU A 272 -0.47 -23.56 -5.72
C GLU A 272 -1.78 -22.81 -5.99
N TYR A 273 -1.66 -21.61 -6.53
CA TYR A 273 -2.78 -20.72 -6.81
C TYR A 273 -2.73 -20.20 -8.24
N SER A 274 -3.87 -20.16 -8.88
CA SER A 274 -4.07 -19.48 -10.15
C SER A 274 -5.33 -18.65 -10.12
N SER A 275 -5.32 -17.47 -10.74
CA SER A 275 -6.50 -16.62 -10.81
C SER A 275 -6.63 -15.88 -12.14
N ALA A 276 -7.88 -15.52 -12.43
CA ALA A 276 -8.26 -14.55 -13.46
C ALA A 276 -9.12 -13.47 -12.82
N ARG A 277 -8.71 -12.22 -12.97
CA ARG A 277 -9.39 -11.03 -12.45
C ARG A 277 -9.79 -10.14 -13.61
N LEU A 278 -11.03 -9.66 -13.60
CA LEU A 278 -11.56 -8.71 -14.58
C LEU A 278 -12.26 -7.57 -13.85
N LYS A 279 -12.10 -6.36 -14.39
CA LYS A 279 -12.83 -5.17 -13.96
C LYS A 279 -13.28 -4.41 -15.19
N TYR A 280 -14.53 -3.94 -15.18
CA TYR A 280 -15.12 -3.17 -16.26
C TYR A 280 -15.79 -1.90 -15.74
N ASN A 281 -15.44 -0.75 -16.32
CA ASN A 281 -16.06 0.53 -16.00
C ASN A 281 -17.35 0.68 -16.81
N LEU A 282 -18.50 0.40 -16.20
CA LEU A 282 -19.82 0.56 -16.82
C LEU A 282 -20.15 2.02 -17.12
N SER A 283 -19.60 2.92 -16.31
CA SER A 283 -19.77 4.38 -16.44
C SER A 283 -18.65 5.08 -15.66
N PRO A 284 -18.49 6.42 -15.75
CA PRO A 284 -17.53 7.16 -14.94
C PRO A 284 -17.74 7.03 -13.42
N VAL A 285 -18.90 6.57 -12.99
CA VAL A 285 -19.26 6.45 -11.56
C VAL A 285 -19.46 5.01 -11.09
N THR A 286 -19.54 4.04 -12.00
CA THR A 286 -19.84 2.65 -11.66
C THR A 286 -18.87 1.70 -12.36
N ALA A 287 -18.24 0.85 -11.55
CA ALA A 287 -17.42 -0.27 -12.04
C ALA A 287 -17.91 -1.59 -11.45
N ILE A 288 -17.80 -2.64 -12.24
CA ILE A 288 -18.00 -4.03 -11.81
C ILE A 288 -16.68 -4.80 -11.87
N GLY A 289 -16.55 -5.82 -11.06
CA GLY A 289 -15.36 -6.67 -11.07
C GLY A 289 -15.70 -8.09 -10.66
N ALA A 290 -14.88 -9.01 -11.12
CA ALA A 290 -14.94 -10.41 -10.72
C ALA A 290 -13.53 -11.02 -10.68
N THR A 291 -13.34 -11.95 -9.78
CA THR A 291 -12.12 -12.77 -9.69
C THR A 291 -12.55 -14.24 -9.58
N TYR A 292 -11.89 -15.09 -10.35
CA TYR A 292 -11.96 -16.54 -10.18
C TYR A 292 -10.58 -17.04 -9.80
N GLY A 293 -10.49 -17.73 -8.68
CA GLY A 293 -9.27 -18.31 -8.13
C GLY A 293 -9.39 -19.84 -8.01
N ARG A 294 -8.28 -20.53 -8.15
CA ARG A 294 -8.16 -21.99 -7.95
C ARG A 294 -6.93 -22.30 -7.11
N LEU A 295 -7.16 -23.00 -6.04
CA LEU A 295 -6.14 -23.64 -5.21
C LEU A 295 -5.96 -25.08 -5.67
N ASN A 296 -4.73 -25.55 -5.85
CA ASN A 296 -4.44 -26.92 -6.21
C ASN A 296 -3.71 -27.62 -5.08
N GLU A 297 -3.96 -28.94 -4.93
CA GLU A 297 -3.30 -29.80 -3.95
C GLU A 297 -3.33 -29.20 -2.53
N VAL A 298 -4.52 -28.87 -2.07
CA VAL A 298 -4.74 -28.18 -0.80
C VAL A 298 -5.35 -29.12 0.25
N THR A 299 -4.92 -28.99 1.50
CA THR A 299 -5.60 -29.59 2.65
C THR A 299 -6.60 -28.57 3.19
N VAL A 300 -7.85 -29.00 3.32
CA VAL A 300 -8.92 -28.17 3.91
C VAL A 300 -9.12 -28.66 5.34
N GLU A 301 -9.15 -27.74 6.29
CA GLU A 301 -9.36 -28.04 7.71
C GLU A 301 -10.61 -28.93 7.88
N ASP A 302 -10.51 -29.94 8.72
CA ASP A 302 -11.54 -30.97 9.01
C ASP A 302 -12.01 -31.81 7.82
N GLN A 303 -11.57 -31.53 6.58
CA GLN A 303 -11.99 -32.22 5.37
C GLN A 303 -10.88 -33.05 4.69
N GLY A 304 -9.64 -32.84 5.13
CA GLY A 304 -8.48 -33.48 4.55
C GLY A 304 -8.11 -32.94 3.17
N PHE A 305 -7.37 -33.74 2.43
CA PHE A 305 -6.82 -33.37 1.13
C PHE A 305 -7.89 -33.24 0.04
N LYS A 306 -7.76 -32.17 -0.76
CA LYS A 306 -8.52 -31.90 -1.97
C LYS A 306 -7.56 -31.69 -3.14
N ASP A 307 -7.86 -32.26 -4.30
CA ASP A 307 -7.08 -32.02 -5.51
C ASP A 307 -7.17 -30.57 -5.96
N SER A 308 -8.30 -29.94 -5.76
CA SER A 308 -8.48 -28.51 -5.98
C SER A 308 -9.67 -27.94 -5.22
N VAL A 309 -9.60 -26.64 -4.93
CA VAL A 309 -10.71 -25.81 -4.46
C VAL A 309 -10.82 -24.60 -5.37
N ASN A 310 -12.01 -24.35 -5.88
CA ASN A 310 -12.29 -23.17 -6.67
C ASN A 310 -13.02 -22.15 -5.82
N ILE A 311 -12.66 -20.88 -5.99
CA ILE A 311 -13.26 -19.77 -5.27
C ILE A 311 -13.47 -18.60 -6.24
N TRP A 312 -14.56 -17.88 -6.10
CA TRP A 312 -14.82 -16.72 -6.93
C TRP A 312 -15.42 -15.57 -6.14
N GLU A 313 -15.22 -14.38 -6.67
CA GLU A 313 -15.72 -13.13 -6.17
C GLU A 313 -16.33 -12.35 -7.32
N ALA A 314 -17.44 -11.66 -7.05
CA ALA A 314 -18.00 -10.66 -7.95
C ALA A 314 -18.61 -9.51 -7.16
N GLY A 315 -18.54 -8.31 -7.70
CA GLY A 315 -19.05 -7.14 -7.01
C GLY A 315 -19.13 -5.90 -7.90
N PHE A 316 -19.45 -4.79 -7.25
CA PHE A 316 -19.48 -3.48 -7.87
C PHE A 316 -19.09 -2.39 -6.87
N ASN A 317 -18.65 -1.27 -7.40
CA ASN A 317 -18.57 0.00 -6.70
C ASN A 317 -19.24 1.10 -7.53
N THR A 318 -19.99 1.99 -6.87
CA THR A 318 -20.70 3.06 -7.55
C THR A 318 -20.80 4.30 -6.66
N LYS A 319 -20.71 5.47 -7.28
CA LYS A 319 -21.04 6.73 -6.61
C LYS A 319 -22.56 6.92 -6.67
N LEU A 320 -23.21 6.95 -5.51
CA LEU A 320 -24.63 7.25 -5.36
C LEU A 320 -24.89 8.76 -5.41
N ALA A 321 -23.89 9.56 -4.97
CA ALA A 321 -23.84 11.01 -5.01
C ALA A 321 -22.37 11.46 -5.00
N ASP A 322 -22.10 12.76 -5.16
CA ASP A 322 -20.73 13.31 -5.25
C ASP A 322 -19.82 12.86 -4.10
N ASN A 323 -20.37 12.73 -2.91
CA ASN A 323 -19.64 12.35 -1.71
C ASN A 323 -20.08 11.01 -1.12
N LEU A 324 -20.85 10.19 -1.83
CA LEU A 324 -21.40 8.96 -1.31
C LEU A 324 -21.11 7.80 -2.26
N THR A 325 -20.33 6.83 -1.81
CA THR A 325 -19.95 5.64 -2.56
C THR A 325 -20.51 4.40 -1.90
N LEU A 326 -21.05 3.50 -2.70
CA LEU A 326 -21.46 2.16 -2.30
C LEU A 326 -20.57 1.14 -2.99
N MET A 327 -20.06 0.20 -2.23
CA MET A 327 -19.38 -1.00 -2.68
C MET A 327 -20.11 -2.22 -2.16
N ALA A 328 -20.27 -3.25 -2.99
CA ALA A 328 -20.74 -4.55 -2.54
C ALA A 328 -20.03 -5.66 -3.32
N ALA A 329 -19.74 -6.76 -2.61
CA ALA A 329 -19.12 -7.93 -3.19
C ALA A 329 -19.69 -9.21 -2.56
N TYR A 330 -19.72 -10.26 -3.36
CA TYR A 330 -20.07 -11.62 -2.96
C TYR A 330 -18.95 -12.58 -3.33
N SER A 331 -18.63 -13.51 -2.45
CA SER A 331 -17.65 -14.56 -2.67
C SER A 331 -18.22 -15.94 -2.38
N LYS A 332 -17.71 -16.96 -3.06
CA LYS A 332 -18.11 -18.35 -2.84
C LYS A 332 -17.01 -19.31 -3.26
N SER A 333 -16.80 -20.39 -2.47
CA SER A 333 -16.01 -21.55 -2.87
C SER A 333 -16.91 -22.73 -3.27
N ASP A 334 -16.30 -23.75 -3.87
CA ASP A 334 -16.97 -25.00 -4.25
C ASP A 334 -16.95 -26.09 -3.14
N LEU A 335 -16.77 -25.68 -1.90
CA LEU A 335 -16.79 -26.53 -0.72
C LEU A 335 -18.23 -26.75 -0.19
N ASP A 336 -19.16 -27.13 -1.06
CA ASP A 336 -20.55 -27.42 -0.68
C ASP A 336 -20.64 -28.73 0.14
N GLY A 337 -21.50 -28.74 1.15
CA GLY A 337 -21.79 -29.92 1.97
C GLY A 337 -20.65 -30.35 2.90
N VAL A 338 -19.69 -29.45 3.10
CA VAL A 338 -18.61 -29.63 4.07
C VAL A 338 -19.16 -29.42 5.47
N THR A 339 -18.81 -30.26 6.42
CA THR A 339 -19.17 -30.10 7.83
C THR A 339 -17.92 -29.85 8.67
N ASP A 340 -18.07 -29.03 9.70
CA ASP A 340 -17.03 -28.81 10.71
C ASP A 340 -16.86 -30.06 11.63
N SER A 341 -15.92 -29.98 12.57
CA SER A 341 -15.61 -31.05 13.51
C SER A 341 -16.76 -31.43 14.44
N VAL A 342 -17.78 -30.59 14.56
CA VAL A 342 -19.00 -30.84 15.33
C VAL A 342 -20.19 -31.25 14.49
N GLY A 343 -19.98 -31.42 13.16
CA GLY A 343 -20.98 -31.89 12.21
C GLY A 343 -21.95 -30.79 11.71
N SER A 344 -21.65 -29.52 11.93
CA SER A 344 -22.40 -28.39 11.38
C SER A 344 -21.94 -28.08 9.96
N GLU A 345 -22.86 -27.79 9.04
CA GLU A 345 -22.52 -27.40 7.68
C GLU A 345 -21.73 -26.08 7.69
N VAL A 346 -20.58 -26.09 7.02
CA VAL A 346 -19.70 -24.92 6.93
C VAL A 346 -20.20 -24.00 5.82
N VAL A 347 -20.30 -22.72 6.16
CA VAL A 347 -20.69 -21.71 5.19
C VAL A 347 -19.51 -21.35 4.28
N ASN A 348 -19.68 -21.60 2.99
CA ASN A 348 -18.67 -21.43 1.94
C ASN A 348 -18.94 -20.22 1.04
N ASP A 349 -19.92 -19.39 1.40
CA ASP A 349 -20.21 -18.14 0.73
C ASP A 349 -20.17 -16.96 1.70
N GLY A 350 -20.03 -15.77 1.13
CA GLY A 350 -19.97 -14.55 1.89
C GLY A 350 -20.34 -13.32 1.08
N TRP A 351 -20.81 -12.32 1.76
CA TRP A 351 -21.06 -11.02 1.13
C TRP A 351 -20.67 -9.87 2.06
N PHE A 352 -20.28 -8.78 1.42
CA PHE A 352 -19.81 -7.57 2.04
C PHE A 352 -20.43 -6.36 1.33
N SER A 353 -20.82 -5.35 2.10
CA SER A 353 -21.32 -4.09 1.55
C SER A 353 -20.83 -2.93 2.41
N GLU A 354 -20.27 -1.89 1.78
CA GLU A 354 -19.79 -0.69 2.43
C GLU A 354 -20.42 0.56 1.82
N LEU A 355 -20.94 1.42 2.69
CA LEU A 355 -21.36 2.77 2.35
C LEU A 355 -20.35 3.76 2.93
N ARG A 356 -19.74 4.58 2.07
CA ARG A 356 -18.70 5.54 2.45
C ARG A 356 -19.10 6.96 2.05
N TYR A 357 -19.12 7.84 3.04
CA TYR A 357 -19.33 9.27 2.84
C TYR A 357 -17.99 9.98 2.81
N LYS A 358 -17.73 10.70 1.71
CA LYS A 358 -16.46 11.31 1.36
C LYS A 358 -15.32 10.31 1.20
N GLN A 359 -14.16 10.84 0.87
CA GLN A 359 -12.88 10.13 0.77
C GLN A 359 -11.84 10.98 1.49
N HIS A 360 -11.09 10.40 2.39
CA HIS A 360 -9.88 11.05 2.88
C HIS A 360 -8.79 11.00 1.80
N ASN A 361 -7.96 12.02 1.76
CA ASN A 361 -6.79 12.09 0.88
C ASN A 361 -5.59 12.50 1.73
N PRO A 362 -4.57 11.66 1.90
CA PRO A 362 -3.40 11.98 2.73
C PRO A 362 -2.68 13.29 2.37
N SER A 363 -2.80 13.75 1.12
CA SER A 363 -2.24 15.03 0.68
C SER A 363 -3.15 16.24 0.97
N ASP A 364 -4.39 16.02 1.45
CA ASP A 364 -5.37 17.07 1.71
C ASP A 364 -5.69 17.16 3.21
N VAL A 365 -5.01 18.05 3.89
CA VAL A 365 -5.15 18.26 5.34
C VAL A 365 -6.57 18.70 5.68
N GLY A 366 -7.19 18.01 6.63
CA GLY A 366 -8.58 18.22 7.02
C GLY A 366 -9.58 17.35 6.23
N SER A 367 -9.14 16.62 5.21
CA SER A 367 -10.00 15.66 4.54
C SER A 367 -10.37 14.50 5.46
N PHE A 368 -11.57 13.94 5.26
CA PHE A 368 -12.07 12.86 6.09
C PHE A 368 -13.02 11.94 5.31
N ALA A 369 -13.22 10.73 5.84
CA ALA A 369 -14.27 9.82 5.41
C ALA A 369 -15.02 9.26 6.62
N ILE A 370 -16.29 8.94 6.43
CA ILE A 370 -17.09 8.14 7.38
C ILE A 370 -17.58 6.93 6.59
N PHE A 371 -17.43 5.75 7.16
CA PHE A 371 -17.91 4.55 6.50
C PHE A 371 -18.65 3.61 7.45
N THR A 372 -19.56 2.87 6.90
CA THR A 372 -20.17 1.74 7.57
C THR A 372 -20.22 0.56 6.62
N ASN A 373 -19.92 -0.62 7.12
CA ASN A 373 -20.06 -1.82 6.32
C ASN A 373 -20.84 -2.89 7.10
N TYR A 374 -21.47 -3.77 6.34
CA TYR A 374 -22.06 -4.99 6.82
C TYR A 374 -21.43 -6.17 6.09
N ARG A 375 -21.16 -7.21 6.84
CA ARG A 375 -20.58 -8.45 6.32
C ARG A 375 -21.33 -9.67 6.85
N ASN A 376 -21.35 -10.71 6.04
CA ASN A 376 -21.76 -12.04 6.45
C ASN A 376 -20.87 -13.00 5.65
N VAL A 377 -19.72 -13.34 6.20
CA VAL A 377 -18.61 -14.02 5.53
C VAL A 377 -18.38 -15.36 6.16
N GLY A 378 -18.74 -16.41 5.46
CA GLY A 378 -18.54 -17.80 5.89
C GLY A 378 -17.05 -18.15 5.93
N ALA A 379 -16.73 -19.15 6.77
CA ALA A 379 -15.36 -19.57 7.00
C ALA A 379 -14.59 -19.97 5.74
N PHE A 380 -15.27 -20.57 4.76
CA PHE A 380 -14.64 -21.03 3.51
C PHE A 380 -15.00 -20.17 2.29
N SER A 381 -15.49 -18.97 2.49
CA SER A 381 -15.78 -18.01 1.40
C SER A 381 -14.60 -17.08 1.04
N THR A 382 -13.48 -17.20 1.75
CA THR A 382 -12.26 -16.41 1.60
C THR A 382 -11.02 -17.26 1.80
N ILE A 383 -9.90 -16.86 1.23
CA ILE A 383 -8.57 -17.43 1.49
C ILE A 383 -7.88 -16.56 2.55
N ASP A 384 -7.77 -15.26 2.27
CA ASP A 384 -7.18 -14.23 3.15
C ASP A 384 -7.73 -12.88 2.68
N ALA A 385 -8.68 -12.32 3.39
CA ALA A 385 -9.39 -11.12 2.95
C ALA A 385 -8.77 -9.84 3.51
N THR A 386 -8.93 -8.75 2.76
CA THR A 386 -8.27 -7.45 3.03
C THR A 386 -8.77 -6.71 4.29
N VAL A 387 -9.85 -7.15 4.91
CA VAL A 387 -10.45 -6.43 6.06
C VAL A 387 -10.28 -7.26 7.31
N ASP A 388 -9.78 -6.63 8.35
CA ASP A 388 -9.69 -7.22 9.68
C ASP A 388 -11.02 -7.82 10.13
N TYR A 389 -10.95 -8.92 10.85
CA TYR A 389 -12.13 -9.66 11.37
C TYR A 389 -13.16 -10.02 10.29
N THR A 390 -12.71 -10.33 9.08
CA THR A 390 -13.62 -10.58 7.95
C THR A 390 -14.11 -12.02 7.89
N GLU A 391 -13.32 -12.95 8.40
CA GLU A 391 -13.58 -14.38 8.26
C GLU A 391 -14.52 -14.89 9.32
N ASN A 392 -15.40 -15.76 8.89
CA ASN A 392 -16.36 -16.41 9.77
C ASN A 392 -17.18 -15.42 10.63
N VAL A 393 -17.41 -14.19 10.14
CA VAL A 393 -18.07 -13.11 10.88
C VAL A 393 -19.29 -12.59 10.11
N ARG A 394 -20.36 -12.37 10.88
CA ARG A 394 -21.53 -11.63 10.44
C ARG A 394 -21.74 -10.43 11.36
N GLY A 395 -21.65 -9.23 10.84
CA GLY A 395 -21.76 -8.04 11.68
C GLY A 395 -21.59 -6.73 10.92
N TRP A 396 -21.46 -5.68 11.72
CA TRP A 396 -21.35 -4.29 11.26
C TRP A 396 -20.03 -3.68 11.69
N THR A 397 -19.51 -2.79 10.85
CA THR A 397 -18.44 -1.89 11.22
C THR A 397 -18.89 -0.46 10.98
N LEU A 398 -18.53 0.44 11.88
CA LEU A 398 -18.59 1.89 11.69
C LEU A 398 -17.18 2.45 11.82
N GLY A 399 -16.75 3.27 10.87
CA GLY A 399 -15.39 3.83 10.87
C GLY A 399 -15.33 5.28 10.43
N PHE A 400 -14.22 5.91 10.78
CA PHE A 400 -13.90 7.29 10.50
C PHE A 400 -12.42 7.44 10.19
N ASP A 401 -12.12 8.07 9.05
CA ASP A 401 -10.76 8.43 8.62
C ASP A 401 -10.60 9.94 8.66
N TYR A 402 -9.43 10.44 9.08
CA TYR A 402 -9.12 11.86 9.14
C TYR A 402 -7.64 12.12 8.84
N VAL A 403 -7.35 13.20 8.11
CA VAL A 403 -5.99 13.65 7.77
C VAL A 403 -5.65 14.89 8.60
N PRO A 404 -4.99 14.76 9.75
CA PRO A 404 -4.64 15.89 10.61
C PRO A 404 -3.48 16.71 10.08
N MET A 405 -2.59 16.11 9.32
CA MET A 405 -1.44 16.75 8.64
C MET A 405 -1.12 15.97 7.37
N GLU A 406 -0.39 16.59 6.47
CA GLU A 406 0.00 15.99 5.20
C GLU A 406 0.66 14.61 5.40
N ASN A 407 0.26 13.63 4.58
CA ASN A 407 0.74 12.25 4.62
C ASN A 407 0.52 11.52 5.97
N THR A 408 -0.46 11.97 6.76
CA THR A 408 -0.81 11.32 8.02
C THR A 408 -2.31 11.07 8.05
N THR A 409 -2.70 9.82 8.27
CA THR A 409 -4.11 9.43 8.42
C THR A 409 -4.35 8.85 9.81
N ILE A 410 -5.42 9.25 10.46
CA ILE A 410 -5.97 8.63 11.65
C ILE A 410 -7.21 7.86 11.20
N GLU A 411 -7.23 6.56 11.46
CA GLU A 411 -8.40 5.70 11.24
C GLU A 411 -8.88 5.18 12.59
N VAL A 412 -10.19 5.25 12.82
CA VAL A 412 -10.85 4.71 14.00
C VAL A 412 -12.07 3.94 13.52
N PHE A 413 -12.20 2.68 13.93
CA PHE A 413 -13.42 1.93 13.63
C PHE A 413 -13.82 1.03 14.79
N TYR A 414 -15.11 0.71 14.81
CA TYR A 414 -15.72 -0.24 15.72
C TYR A 414 -16.44 -1.32 14.92
N THR A 415 -16.17 -2.57 15.25
CA THR A 415 -16.82 -3.74 14.65
C THR A 415 -17.59 -4.50 15.72
N THR A 416 -18.80 -4.93 15.38
CA THR A 416 -19.61 -5.81 16.24
C THR A 416 -20.27 -6.88 15.38
N GLY A 417 -20.35 -8.10 15.91
CA GLY A 417 -20.90 -9.19 15.13
C GLY A 417 -20.96 -10.51 15.88
N THR A 418 -21.19 -11.57 15.12
CA THR A 418 -21.22 -12.95 15.63
C THR A 418 -20.50 -13.85 14.64
N GLN A 419 -19.92 -14.94 15.10
CA GLN A 419 -19.41 -15.97 14.20
C GLN A 419 -20.55 -16.60 13.37
N VAL A 420 -20.25 -16.86 12.09
CA VAL A 420 -21.19 -17.53 11.16
C VAL A 420 -21.24 -19.01 11.46
N ASN A 421 -20.08 -19.66 11.56
CA ASN A 421 -19.92 -21.06 11.94
C ASN A 421 -19.33 -21.15 13.35
N ALA A 422 -19.86 -22.04 14.17
CA ALA A 422 -19.23 -22.38 15.43
C ALA A 422 -17.90 -23.15 15.14
N THR A 423 -16.81 -22.65 15.68
CA THR A 423 -15.57 -23.44 15.74
C THR A 423 -15.69 -24.48 16.84
N SER A 424 -15.29 -25.71 16.55
CA SER A 424 -15.35 -26.93 17.38
C SER A 424 -15.48 -26.73 18.89
N THR A 425 -16.48 -27.33 19.50
CA THR A 425 -16.73 -27.49 20.96
C THR A 425 -17.04 -26.23 21.79
N GLU A 426 -16.90 -25.03 21.28
CA GLU A 426 -17.00 -23.79 22.05
C GLU A 426 -18.28 -22.97 21.82
N GLY A 427 -19.11 -23.36 20.85
CA GLY A 427 -20.33 -22.60 20.52
C GLY A 427 -20.05 -21.37 19.65
N ARG A 428 -21.12 -20.66 19.28
CA ARG A 428 -21.05 -19.41 18.50
C ARG A 428 -20.53 -18.29 19.38
N GLN A 429 -19.52 -17.55 18.90
CA GLN A 429 -18.93 -16.42 19.63
C GLN A 429 -19.48 -15.10 19.11
N ASP A 430 -19.73 -14.15 20.00
CA ASP A 430 -19.98 -12.76 19.65
C ASP A 430 -18.64 -12.03 19.54
N VAL A 431 -18.51 -11.18 18.51
CA VAL A 431 -17.31 -10.39 18.22
C VAL A 431 -17.67 -8.91 18.37
N ASP A 432 -17.04 -8.22 19.31
CA ASP A 432 -17.22 -6.79 19.56
C ASP A 432 -15.89 -6.05 19.51
#